data_3498ce06bccddb80e10b0c79861abf90
#
_entry.id   3498ce06bccddb80e10b0c79861abf90
#
_cell.length_a   1.000
_cell.length_b   1.000
_cell.length_c   1.000
_cell.angle_alpha   90.00
_cell.angle_beta   90.00
_cell.angle_gamma   90.00
#
_symmetry.space_group_name_H-M   'P 1'
#
loop_
_entity.id
_entity.type
_entity.pdbx_description
1 polymer ?
#
loop_
_entity_poly.entity_id
_entity_poly.type
_entity_poly.pdbx_seq_one_letter_code
_entity_poly.pdbx_strand_id
1 'polypeptide(L)'
;MQMGLTVLSSPRKWGAITQCAQQHKLSRQSVYAIGAQVRRLLLNGLKPGPHGPHPAETVIPVNRNRLLRSLVALTDVGVSQRDIEFVLDELLDTRVSPSWVNHQLAELEQQATQVNAQWRPAIGEGLAGDELFAAHRPNMLVVGNDTLFIYALSQQPTRDGATWGCLLLDMPPTPQFATDGGTGVAAGAAAAGMHAHQLDWDHLLRALWRYDAQLDRQAYAVLQALEERTRLFEQADTERRLRQHLKRWEQLQHDAADAMQRYDRFHVLAQQVDAEFAMIDLTTGSLRDARRSVTHLRRVGRRMKTLVGRMCNVLGTMLTHWAEGLVSYRPRLANTLAPLRQTWGSPAVQALSRLWQVEAEIRRGHLAFDQRQALGQIWCASVDEAAQLLGDHLFEAWESLSAILGRIWRGSMAAECVNSLLRPRLNTRKHADQGELELFRFLHNTHCFARGKRAKHTPAELAGIKVPADRLTLLGLAPKVSI
;
A
#
# COMPACT_ATOMS: atom_id res chain seq x y z
N MET A 1 -3.91 33.79 21.33
CA MET A 1 -4.91 33.03 20.56
C MET A 1 -4.32 32.41 19.31
N GLN A 2 -3.66 33.15 18.43
CA GLN A 2 -3.07 32.66 17.17
C GLN A 2 -2.08 31.49 17.38
N MET A 3 -1.19 31.59 18.36
CA MET A 3 -0.22 30.54 18.73
C MET A 3 -0.91 29.24 19.16
N GLY A 4 -1.97 29.32 19.97
CA GLY A 4 -2.73 28.14 20.38
C GLY A 4 -3.48 27.47 19.24
N LEU A 5 -4.00 28.27 18.28
CA LEU A 5 -4.62 27.77 17.06
C LEU A 5 -3.60 27.08 16.15
N THR A 6 -2.36 27.57 16.05
CA THR A 6 -1.27 26.93 15.32
C THR A 6 -0.96 25.54 15.91
N VAL A 7 -0.96 25.39 17.23
CA VAL A 7 -0.75 24.09 17.90
C VAL A 7 -1.89 23.11 17.59
N LEU A 8 -3.13 23.60 17.58
CA LEU A 8 -4.32 22.77 17.33
C LEU A 8 -4.48 22.37 15.86
N SER A 9 -4.12 23.27 14.93
CA SER A 9 -4.27 23.04 13.47
C SER A 9 -3.14 22.23 12.86
N SER A 10 -2.01 22.06 13.56
CA SER A 10 -0.82 21.38 13.03
C SER A 10 -0.32 20.21 13.90
N PRO A 11 -1.20 19.34 14.44
CA PRO A 11 -0.80 18.31 15.40
C PRO A 11 0.14 17.24 14.82
N ARG A 12 0.35 17.20 13.49
CA ARG A 12 1.16 16.21 12.78
C ARG A 12 2.28 16.79 11.92
N LYS A 13 2.46 18.11 11.87
CA LYS A 13 3.60 18.72 11.15
C LYS A 13 4.82 18.71 12.05
N TRP A 14 5.77 17.84 11.73
CA TRP A 14 7.05 17.77 12.41
C TRP A 14 7.75 19.13 12.36
N GLY A 15 8.22 19.63 13.50
CA GLY A 15 8.90 20.93 13.58
C GLY A 15 7.99 22.15 13.80
N ALA A 16 6.68 22.08 13.56
CA ALA A 16 5.78 23.23 13.69
C ALA A 16 5.78 23.85 15.10
N ILE A 17 5.82 23.04 16.16
CA ILE A 17 5.92 23.50 17.55
C ILE A 17 7.28 24.15 17.82
N THR A 18 8.35 23.60 17.28
CA THR A 18 9.70 24.16 17.42
C THR A 18 9.81 25.52 16.73
N GLN A 19 9.28 25.62 15.52
CA GLN A 19 9.25 26.87 14.76
C GLN A 19 8.40 27.94 15.47
N CYS A 20 7.22 27.56 15.98
CA CYS A 20 6.37 28.44 16.76
C CYS A 20 7.06 28.91 18.05
N ALA A 21 7.74 28.02 18.77
CA ALA A 21 8.51 28.34 19.97
C ALA A 21 9.65 29.34 19.68
N GLN A 22 10.42 29.12 18.61
CA GLN A 22 11.48 30.01 18.16
C GLN A 22 10.95 31.38 17.73
N GLN A 23 9.89 31.42 16.94
CA GLN A 23 9.27 32.67 16.45
C GLN A 23 8.80 33.56 17.59
N HIS A 24 8.26 32.96 18.66
CA HIS A 24 7.73 33.70 19.81
C HIS A 24 8.67 33.75 21.03
N LYS A 25 9.90 33.25 20.89
CA LYS A 25 10.93 33.22 21.98
C LYS A 25 10.41 32.52 23.26
N LEU A 26 9.68 31.43 23.10
CA LEU A 26 9.11 30.65 24.19
C LEU A 26 9.70 29.23 24.22
N SER A 27 9.58 28.56 25.37
CA SER A 27 9.91 27.15 25.46
C SER A 27 8.84 26.31 24.72
N ARG A 28 9.19 25.12 24.21
CA ARG A 28 8.20 24.19 23.64
C ARG A 28 7.11 23.84 24.66
N GLN A 29 7.45 23.68 25.94
CA GLN A 29 6.50 23.42 27.01
C GLN A 29 5.46 24.54 27.13
N SER A 30 5.92 25.80 27.05
CA SER A 30 5.02 26.97 27.08
C SER A 30 4.06 26.98 25.89
N VAL A 31 4.54 26.61 24.69
CA VAL A 31 3.70 26.51 23.47
C VAL A 31 2.64 25.42 23.62
N TYR A 32 3.00 24.25 24.16
CA TYR A 32 2.03 23.19 24.46
C TYR A 32 1.01 23.60 25.54
N ALA A 33 1.46 24.28 26.61
CA ALA A 33 0.57 24.77 27.66
C ALA A 33 -0.45 25.77 27.13
N ILE A 34 -0.03 26.71 26.25
CA ILE A 34 -0.92 27.65 25.58
C ILE A 34 -1.91 26.90 24.66
N GLY A 35 -1.45 25.90 23.91
CA GLY A 35 -2.32 25.06 23.09
C GLY A 35 -3.37 24.33 23.90
N ALA A 36 -2.99 23.75 25.05
CA ALA A 36 -3.91 23.09 25.98
C ALA A 36 -4.93 24.07 26.57
N GLN A 37 -4.50 25.28 26.93
CA GLN A 37 -5.39 26.32 27.45
C GLN A 37 -6.39 26.80 26.39
N VAL A 38 -5.95 27.05 25.15
CA VAL A 38 -6.85 27.42 24.03
C VAL A 38 -7.82 26.29 23.72
N ARG A 39 -7.38 25.03 23.72
CA ARG A 39 -8.25 23.87 23.57
C ARG A 39 -9.33 23.83 24.66
N ARG A 40 -8.96 24.08 25.91
CA ARG A 40 -9.92 24.12 27.05
C ARG A 40 -10.93 25.24 26.89
N LEU A 41 -10.48 26.44 26.46
CA LEU A 41 -11.38 27.58 26.19
C LEU A 41 -12.33 27.32 25.03
N LEU A 42 -11.84 26.70 23.95
CA LEU A 42 -12.68 26.31 22.80
C LEU A 42 -13.69 25.23 23.21
N LEU A 43 -13.28 24.21 23.94
CA LEU A 43 -14.20 23.17 24.43
C LEU A 43 -15.25 23.71 25.40
N ASN A 44 -14.89 24.69 26.23
CA ASN A 44 -15.84 25.35 27.13
C ASN A 44 -16.76 26.33 26.42
N GLY A 45 -16.27 27.04 25.39
CA GLY A 45 -17.05 28.00 24.59
C GLY A 45 -17.92 27.32 23.52
N LEU A 46 -17.55 26.09 23.10
CA LEU A 46 -18.29 25.25 22.17
C LEU A 46 -19.21 24.24 22.90
N LYS A 47 -19.35 24.34 24.23
CA LYS A 47 -20.41 23.59 24.89
C LYS A 47 -21.71 23.95 24.18
N PRO A 48 -22.42 22.97 23.61
CA PRO A 48 -23.76 23.21 23.12
C PRO A 48 -24.52 23.94 24.22
N GLY A 49 -25.20 25.03 23.89
CA GLY A 49 -26.15 25.64 24.81
C GLY A 49 -27.09 24.58 25.39
N PRO A 50 -27.80 24.84 26.49
CA PRO A 50 -28.74 23.86 26.99
C PRO A 50 -29.57 23.40 25.82
N HIS A 51 -29.41 22.13 25.47
CA HIS A 51 -30.25 21.49 24.46
C HIS A 51 -31.68 21.84 24.87
N GLY A 52 -32.47 22.36 23.91
CA GLY A 52 -33.90 22.50 24.12
C GLY A 52 -34.46 21.18 24.68
N PRO A 53 -35.68 21.18 25.23
CA PRO A 53 -36.22 20.04 25.94
C PRO A 53 -35.88 18.78 25.15
N HIS A 54 -35.15 17.85 25.78
CA HIS A 54 -34.82 16.56 25.17
C HIS A 54 -36.14 16.01 24.61
N PRO A 55 -36.18 15.62 23.33
CA PRO A 55 -37.38 14.95 22.84
C PRO A 55 -37.70 13.85 23.85
N ALA A 56 -38.94 13.79 24.26
CA ALA A 56 -39.46 12.78 25.19
C ALA A 56 -38.83 11.44 24.85
N GLU A 57 -38.35 10.69 25.83
CA GLU A 57 -37.65 9.42 25.69
C GLU A 57 -38.17 8.63 24.49
N THR A 58 -37.40 8.64 23.43
CA THR A 58 -37.79 7.90 22.21
C THR A 58 -37.49 6.45 22.54
N VAL A 59 -38.49 5.71 23.00
CA VAL A 59 -38.36 4.26 23.14
C VAL A 59 -38.11 3.69 21.77
N ILE A 60 -36.88 3.27 21.56
CA ILE A 60 -36.48 2.63 20.31
C ILE A 60 -36.77 1.14 20.47
N PRO A 61 -37.81 0.59 19.82
CA PRO A 61 -38.17 -0.82 19.99
C PRO A 61 -37.03 -1.70 19.46
N VAL A 62 -36.51 -2.57 20.31
CA VAL A 62 -35.54 -3.57 19.97
C VAL A 62 -36.28 -4.81 19.45
N ASN A 63 -36.34 -4.99 18.15
CA ASN A 63 -36.86 -6.17 17.50
C ASN A 63 -35.74 -7.06 16.94
N ARG A 64 -36.07 -8.30 16.53
CA ARG A 64 -35.08 -9.24 15.94
C ARG A 64 -34.29 -8.63 14.80
N ASN A 65 -34.93 -7.90 13.89
CA ASN A 65 -34.26 -7.29 12.74
C ASN A 65 -33.20 -6.27 13.19
N ARG A 66 -33.50 -5.46 14.20
CA ARG A 66 -32.57 -4.48 14.77
C ARG A 66 -31.37 -5.18 15.44
N LEU A 67 -31.63 -6.26 16.20
CA LEU A 67 -30.55 -7.06 16.80
C LEU A 67 -29.62 -7.64 15.73
N LEU A 68 -30.17 -8.23 14.67
CA LEU A 68 -29.38 -8.77 13.56
C LEU A 68 -28.59 -7.70 12.83
N ARG A 69 -29.18 -6.53 12.61
CA ARG A 69 -28.47 -5.38 12.01
C ARG A 69 -27.34 -4.87 12.90
N SER A 70 -27.57 -4.82 14.22
CA SER A 70 -26.53 -4.45 15.19
C SER A 70 -25.41 -5.49 15.20
N LEU A 71 -25.76 -6.78 15.18
CA LEU A 71 -24.79 -7.87 15.06
C LEU A 71 -23.91 -7.73 13.82
N VAL A 72 -24.50 -7.50 12.64
CA VAL A 72 -23.74 -7.26 11.40
C VAL A 72 -22.84 -6.03 11.51
N ALA A 73 -23.36 -4.92 12.04
CA ALA A 73 -22.60 -3.69 12.19
C ALA A 73 -21.40 -3.86 13.13
N LEU A 74 -21.58 -4.52 14.27
CA LEU A 74 -20.51 -4.83 15.22
C LEU A 74 -19.47 -5.78 14.62
N THR A 75 -19.93 -6.78 13.86
CA THR A 75 -19.05 -7.68 13.11
C THR A 75 -18.28 -6.92 12.03
N ASP A 76 -18.91 -5.99 11.31
CA ASP A 76 -18.27 -5.17 10.26
C ASP A 76 -17.15 -4.29 10.81
N VAL A 77 -17.29 -3.75 12.01
CA VAL A 77 -16.24 -2.97 12.67
C VAL A 77 -15.22 -3.83 13.45
N GLY A 78 -15.35 -5.14 13.41
CA GLY A 78 -14.36 -6.07 13.98
C GLY A 78 -14.49 -6.33 15.48
N VAL A 79 -15.67 -6.12 16.06
CA VAL A 79 -15.95 -6.47 17.48
C VAL A 79 -15.92 -7.98 17.65
N SER A 80 -15.26 -8.48 18.70
CA SER A 80 -15.20 -9.91 18.98
C SER A 80 -16.59 -10.46 19.37
N GLN A 81 -16.85 -11.74 19.11
CA GLN A 81 -18.13 -12.34 19.45
C GLN A 81 -18.50 -12.21 20.94
N ARG A 82 -17.51 -12.26 21.84
CA ARG A 82 -17.71 -12.06 23.29
C ARG A 82 -18.07 -10.63 23.62
N ASP A 83 -17.44 -9.67 22.95
CA ASP A 83 -17.73 -8.26 23.18
C ASP A 83 -19.06 -7.84 22.56
N ILE A 84 -19.54 -8.56 21.52
CA ILE A 84 -20.87 -8.32 20.93
C ILE A 84 -21.98 -8.54 21.95
N GLU A 85 -21.91 -9.60 22.76
CA GLU A 85 -22.88 -9.81 23.83
C GLU A 85 -22.92 -8.64 24.81
N PHE A 86 -21.73 -8.24 25.29
CA PHE A 86 -21.60 -7.11 26.21
C PHE A 86 -22.14 -5.82 25.58
N VAL A 87 -21.80 -5.52 24.33
CA VAL A 87 -22.28 -4.31 23.67
C VAL A 87 -23.80 -4.33 23.45
N LEU A 88 -24.39 -5.48 23.11
CA LEU A 88 -25.83 -5.59 22.93
C LEU A 88 -26.59 -5.49 24.29
N ASP A 89 -26.02 -6.01 25.35
CA ASP A 89 -26.59 -5.86 26.73
C ASP A 89 -26.56 -4.37 27.16
N GLU A 90 -25.38 -3.73 27.03
CA GLU A 90 -25.17 -2.34 27.45
C GLU A 90 -25.93 -1.29 26.61
N LEU A 91 -26.05 -1.51 25.30
CA LEU A 91 -26.66 -0.50 24.42
C LEU A 91 -28.14 -0.74 24.13
N LEU A 92 -28.62 -1.98 24.27
CA LEU A 92 -29.96 -2.36 23.85
C LEU A 92 -30.76 -3.03 25.01
N ASP A 93 -30.19 -3.11 26.21
CA ASP A 93 -30.76 -3.85 27.36
C ASP A 93 -31.23 -5.26 26.97
N THR A 94 -30.45 -5.91 26.08
CA THR A 94 -30.84 -7.18 25.49
C THR A 94 -29.74 -8.21 25.64
N ARG A 95 -29.96 -9.16 26.55
CA ARG A 95 -29.05 -10.29 26.76
C ARG A 95 -29.21 -11.33 25.66
N VAL A 96 -28.15 -11.58 24.98
CA VAL A 96 -28.04 -12.67 23.98
C VAL A 96 -26.98 -13.67 24.45
N SER A 97 -27.13 -14.94 24.13
CA SER A 97 -26.10 -15.93 24.46
C SER A 97 -25.04 -16.00 23.35
N PRO A 98 -23.79 -16.42 23.68
CA PRO A 98 -22.78 -16.70 22.66
C PRO A 98 -23.27 -17.65 21.58
N SER A 99 -24.03 -18.64 21.97
CA SER A 99 -24.64 -19.63 21.04
C SER A 99 -25.60 -18.96 20.07
N TRP A 100 -26.41 -18.02 20.55
CA TRP A 100 -27.30 -17.24 19.67
C TRP A 100 -26.50 -16.39 18.68
N VAL A 101 -25.46 -15.69 19.15
CA VAL A 101 -24.59 -14.88 18.28
C VAL A 101 -23.97 -15.76 17.19
N ASN A 102 -23.40 -16.90 17.55
CA ASN A 102 -22.80 -17.84 16.61
C ASN A 102 -23.81 -18.37 15.60
N HIS A 103 -25.01 -18.75 16.03
CA HIS A 103 -26.06 -19.26 15.17
C HIS A 103 -26.51 -18.19 14.14
N GLN A 104 -26.74 -16.96 14.61
CA GLN A 104 -27.16 -15.88 13.71
C GLN A 104 -26.04 -15.46 12.75
N LEU A 105 -24.77 -15.49 13.16
CA LEU A 105 -23.63 -15.25 12.26
C LEU A 105 -23.56 -16.33 11.18
N ALA A 106 -23.72 -17.62 11.54
CA ALA A 106 -23.70 -18.71 10.55
C ALA A 106 -24.83 -18.59 9.51
N GLU A 107 -26.02 -18.13 9.90
CA GLU A 107 -27.10 -17.83 8.95
C GLU A 107 -26.72 -16.68 8.00
N LEU A 108 -26.15 -15.59 8.53
CA LEU A 108 -25.70 -14.45 7.74
C LEU A 108 -24.54 -14.81 6.79
N GLU A 109 -23.61 -15.64 7.24
CA GLU A 109 -22.49 -16.17 6.45
C GLU A 109 -22.98 -17.00 5.27
N GLN A 110 -24.00 -17.84 5.49
CA GLN A 110 -24.65 -18.62 4.42
C GLN A 110 -25.33 -17.69 3.39
N GLN A 111 -26.04 -16.66 3.86
CA GLN A 111 -26.64 -15.66 2.96
C GLN A 111 -25.58 -14.89 2.18
N ALA A 112 -24.50 -14.45 2.84
CA ALA A 112 -23.39 -13.78 2.19
C ALA A 112 -22.74 -14.66 1.12
N THR A 113 -22.54 -15.94 1.40
CA THR A 113 -22.02 -16.92 0.42
C THR A 113 -22.92 -17.01 -0.82
N GLN A 114 -24.23 -17.07 -0.63
CA GLN A 114 -25.19 -17.12 -1.75
C GLN A 114 -25.15 -15.83 -2.60
N VAL A 115 -25.10 -14.66 -1.96
CA VAL A 115 -25.00 -13.37 -2.66
C VAL A 115 -23.69 -13.26 -3.42
N ASN A 116 -22.56 -13.55 -2.77
CA ASN A 116 -21.26 -13.52 -3.41
C ASN A 116 -21.14 -14.49 -4.60
N ALA A 117 -21.79 -15.65 -4.52
CA ALA A 117 -21.80 -16.63 -5.60
C ALA A 117 -22.51 -16.13 -6.86
N GLN A 118 -23.46 -15.21 -6.71
CA GLN A 118 -24.20 -14.61 -7.85
C GLN A 118 -23.41 -13.49 -8.53
N TRP A 119 -22.41 -12.92 -7.85
CA TRP A 119 -21.65 -11.79 -8.37
C TRP A 119 -20.47 -12.26 -9.22
N ARG A 120 -20.55 -11.98 -10.52
CA ARG A 120 -19.52 -12.32 -11.51
C ARG A 120 -19.22 -11.10 -12.39
N PRO A 121 -18.76 -9.96 -11.80
CA PRO A 121 -18.47 -8.79 -12.62
C PRO A 121 -17.27 -9.04 -13.53
N ALA A 122 -17.24 -8.36 -14.67
CA ALA A 122 -16.06 -8.33 -15.51
C ALA A 122 -14.88 -7.70 -14.78
N ILE A 123 -13.67 -8.14 -15.11
CA ILE A 123 -12.45 -7.56 -14.57
C ILE A 123 -12.10 -6.33 -15.40
N GLY A 124 -11.90 -5.18 -14.72
CA GLY A 124 -11.47 -3.93 -15.36
C GLY A 124 -9.99 -3.92 -15.71
N GLU A 125 -9.21 -3.15 -14.96
CA GLU A 125 -7.78 -2.93 -15.25
C GLU A 125 -6.86 -4.11 -14.87
N GLY A 126 -7.33 -5.05 -14.07
CA GLY A 126 -6.59 -6.24 -13.65
C GLY A 126 -6.88 -6.66 -12.22
N LEU A 127 -6.24 -7.75 -11.83
CA LEU A 127 -6.35 -8.34 -10.51
C LEU A 127 -5.05 -8.22 -9.72
N ALA A 128 -5.15 -8.21 -8.40
CA ALA A 128 -4.05 -8.47 -7.48
C ALA A 128 -4.36 -9.71 -6.65
N GLY A 129 -3.34 -10.54 -6.41
CA GLY A 129 -3.43 -11.71 -5.54
C GLY A 129 -2.41 -11.64 -4.41
N ASP A 130 -2.81 -12.09 -3.22
CA ASP A 130 -1.94 -12.17 -2.05
C ASP A 130 -2.40 -13.27 -1.09
N GLU A 131 -1.54 -13.67 -0.18
CA GLU A 131 -1.79 -14.68 0.84
C GLU A 131 -1.72 -14.06 2.24
N LEU A 132 -2.71 -14.41 3.08
CA LEU A 132 -2.73 -14.05 4.48
C LEU A 132 -2.87 -15.30 5.34
N PHE A 133 -2.00 -15.47 6.34
CA PHE A 133 -2.08 -16.63 7.23
C PHE A 133 -2.92 -16.35 8.48
N ALA A 134 -3.87 -17.23 8.75
CA ALA A 134 -4.61 -17.26 10.01
C ALA A 134 -4.66 -18.70 10.52
N ALA A 135 -4.35 -18.92 11.79
CA ALA A 135 -4.31 -20.24 12.42
C ALA A 135 -3.54 -21.31 11.58
N HIS A 136 -2.38 -20.90 11.01
CA HIS A 136 -1.52 -21.71 10.14
C HIS A 136 -2.12 -22.10 8.78
N ARG A 137 -3.31 -21.60 8.43
CA ARG A 137 -3.92 -21.83 7.12
C ARG A 137 -3.78 -20.61 6.22
N PRO A 138 -3.43 -20.79 4.95
CA PRO A 138 -3.39 -19.71 3.99
C PRO A 138 -4.82 -19.30 3.60
N ASN A 139 -5.07 -18.00 3.64
CA ASN A 139 -6.25 -17.37 3.09
C ASN A 139 -5.83 -16.68 1.80
N MET A 140 -6.31 -17.16 0.68
CA MET A 140 -6.00 -16.63 -0.64
C MET A 140 -6.97 -15.54 -1.00
N LEU A 141 -6.45 -14.38 -1.35
CA LEU A 141 -7.21 -13.20 -1.74
C LEU A 141 -6.95 -12.87 -3.21
N VAL A 142 -8.03 -12.62 -3.97
CA VAL A 142 -7.98 -12.06 -5.32
C VAL A 142 -8.90 -10.85 -5.38
N VAL A 143 -8.34 -9.70 -5.74
CA VAL A 143 -9.03 -8.40 -5.69
C VAL A 143 -8.80 -7.59 -6.96
N GLY A 144 -9.78 -6.82 -7.41
CA GLY A 144 -9.67 -5.89 -8.52
C GLY A 144 -8.79 -4.68 -8.19
N ASN A 145 -7.83 -4.38 -9.04
CA ASN A 145 -6.87 -3.30 -8.83
C ASN A 145 -7.53 -1.91 -8.79
N ASP A 146 -8.50 -1.70 -9.65
CA ASP A 146 -9.21 -0.41 -9.81
C ASP A 146 -10.38 -0.28 -8.85
N THR A 147 -11.13 -1.37 -8.62
CA THR A 147 -12.39 -1.37 -7.86
C THR A 147 -12.23 -1.70 -6.38
N LEU A 148 -11.18 -2.44 -6.00
CA LEU A 148 -11.01 -3.14 -4.72
C LEU A 148 -12.10 -4.21 -4.49
N PHE A 149 -12.84 -4.63 -5.52
CA PHE A 149 -13.79 -5.71 -5.41
C PHE A 149 -13.08 -7.03 -5.16
N ILE A 150 -13.47 -7.75 -4.11
CA ILE A 150 -12.93 -9.07 -3.79
C ILE A 150 -13.61 -10.11 -4.67
N TYR A 151 -12.88 -10.64 -5.66
CA TYR A 151 -13.35 -11.70 -6.54
C TYR A 151 -13.32 -13.07 -5.87
N ALA A 152 -12.27 -13.32 -5.08
CA ALA A 152 -12.14 -14.52 -4.27
C ALA A 152 -11.47 -14.22 -2.94
N LEU A 153 -11.96 -14.87 -1.89
CA LEU A 153 -11.33 -14.92 -0.59
C LEU A 153 -11.59 -16.31 -0.03
N SER A 154 -10.56 -17.15 0.01
CA SER A 154 -10.71 -18.57 0.28
C SER A 154 -9.64 -19.08 1.23
N GLN A 155 -10.09 -19.76 2.29
CA GLN A 155 -9.19 -20.50 3.17
C GLN A 155 -8.85 -21.84 2.53
N GLN A 156 -7.56 -22.12 2.39
CA GLN A 156 -7.08 -23.32 1.74
C GLN A 156 -6.19 -24.17 2.66
N PRO A 157 -6.07 -25.47 2.43
CA PRO A 157 -5.16 -26.33 3.20
C PRO A 157 -3.70 -26.07 2.84
N THR A 158 -3.43 -25.72 1.60
CA THR A 158 -2.08 -25.48 1.06
C THR A 158 -2.04 -24.18 0.24
N ARG A 159 -0.85 -23.71 -0.07
CA ARG A 159 -0.59 -22.55 -0.94
C ARG A 159 0.21 -22.93 -2.19
N ASP A 160 0.12 -24.16 -2.61
CA ASP A 160 0.84 -24.65 -3.78
C ASP A 160 0.21 -24.15 -5.10
N GLY A 161 0.92 -24.44 -6.20
CA GLY A 161 0.49 -23.99 -7.51
C GLY A 161 -0.83 -24.62 -7.98
N ALA A 162 -1.13 -25.85 -7.54
CA ALA A 162 -2.39 -26.51 -7.90
C ALA A 162 -3.58 -25.82 -7.23
N THR A 163 -3.46 -25.50 -5.94
CA THR A 163 -4.48 -24.78 -5.18
C THR A 163 -4.75 -23.39 -5.77
N TRP A 164 -3.70 -22.62 -6.05
CA TRP A 164 -3.81 -21.33 -6.74
C TRP A 164 -4.37 -21.48 -8.15
N GLY A 165 -3.93 -22.49 -8.89
CA GLY A 165 -4.42 -22.77 -10.24
C GLY A 165 -5.93 -22.99 -10.27
N CYS A 166 -6.47 -23.83 -9.38
CA CYS A 166 -7.91 -24.07 -9.24
C CYS A 166 -8.68 -22.78 -8.94
N LEU A 167 -8.17 -21.96 -8.00
CA LEU A 167 -8.82 -20.69 -7.65
C LEU A 167 -8.84 -19.72 -8.84
N LEU A 168 -7.75 -19.63 -9.59
CA LEU A 168 -7.61 -18.70 -10.71
C LEU A 168 -8.33 -19.14 -11.98
N LEU A 169 -8.56 -20.44 -12.18
CA LEU A 169 -9.36 -20.96 -13.30
C LEU A 169 -10.82 -20.48 -13.27
N ASP A 170 -11.36 -20.22 -12.08
CA ASP A 170 -12.72 -19.71 -11.91
C ASP A 170 -12.82 -18.19 -12.12
N MET A 171 -11.69 -17.50 -12.32
CA MET A 171 -11.67 -16.05 -12.53
C MET A 171 -12.01 -15.71 -13.99
N PRO A 172 -12.74 -14.60 -14.25
CA PRO A 172 -12.90 -14.09 -15.59
C PRO A 172 -11.53 -13.73 -16.23
N PRO A 173 -11.44 -13.67 -17.56
CA PRO A 173 -10.23 -13.25 -18.23
C PRO A 173 -9.74 -11.89 -17.70
N THR A 174 -8.47 -11.81 -17.33
CA THR A 174 -7.87 -10.58 -16.78
C THR A 174 -6.79 -10.04 -17.68
N PRO A 175 -6.74 -8.71 -17.91
CA PRO A 175 -5.66 -8.10 -18.68
C PRO A 175 -4.33 -8.10 -17.93
N GLN A 176 -4.35 -8.27 -16.60
CA GLN A 176 -3.15 -8.30 -15.75
C GLN A 176 -3.46 -8.97 -14.42
N PHE A 177 -2.51 -9.76 -13.89
CA PHE A 177 -2.56 -10.32 -12.54
C PHE A 177 -1.29 -9.96 -11.79
N ALA A 178 -1.39 -9.18 -10.70
CA ALA A 178 -0.26 -8.71 -9.92
C ALA A 178 -0.12 -9.49 -8.61
N THR A 179 1.11 -9.93 -8.26
CA THR A 179 1.38 -10.67 -7.02
C THR A 179 2.78 -10.37 -6.48
N ASP A 180 3.04 -10.77 -5.24
CA ASP A 180 4.35 -10.68 -4.59
C ASP A 180 5.42 -11.65 -5.12
N GLY A 181 5.02 -12.56 -6.06
CA GLY A 181 5.94 -13.54 -6.67
C GLY A 181 6.17 -14.78 -5.83
N GLY A 182 5.29 -15.10 -4.90
CA GLY A 182 5.28 -16.39 -4.22
C GLY A 182 5.28 -17.55 -5.22
N THR A 183 6.05 -18.62 -4.96
CA THR A 183 6.22 -19.74 -5.91
C THR A 183 4.90 -20.44 -6.24
N GLY A 184 4.02 -20.58 -5.25
CA GLY A 184 2.70 -21.20 -5.42
C GLY A 184 1.81 -20.37 -6.34
N VAL A 185 1.66 -19.07 -6.06
CA VAL A 185 0.81 -18.18 -6.87
C VAL A 185 1.37 -18.02 -8.28
N ALA A 186 2.68 -17.97 -8.47
CA ALA A 186 3.31 -17.89 -9.79
C ALA A 186 3.05 -19.16 -10.62
N ALA A 187 3.18 -20.34 -10.01
CA ALA A 187 2.86 -21.62 -10.66
C ALA A 187 1.37 -21.74 -10.98
N GLY A 188 0.50 -21.32 -10.06
CA GLY A 188 -0.95 -21.31 -10.26
C GLY A 188 -1.38 -20.35 -11.35
N ALA A 189 -0.82 -19.14 -11.40
CA ALA A 189 -1.08 -18.17 -12.46
C ALA A 189 -0.69 -18.70 -13.84
N ALA A 190 0.48 -19.36 -13.94
CA ALA A 190 0.91 -20.01 -15.18
C ALA A 190 -0.04 -21.15 -15.59
N ALA A 191 -0.43 -22.01 -14.66
CA ALA A 191 -1.36 -23.12 -14.91
C ALA A 191 -2.75 -22.64 -15.33
N ALA A 192 -3.23 -21.53 -14.77
CA ALA A 192 -4.51 -20.90 -15.14
C ALA A 192 -4.43 -20.04 -16.43
N GLY A 193 -3.29 -19.99 -17.11
CA GLY A 193 -3.12 -19.22 -18.34
C GLY A 193 -3.10 -17.71 -18.16
N MET A 194 -2.74 -17.23 -16.98
CA MET A 194 -2.62 -15.79 -16.67
C MET A 194 -1.32 -15.22 -17.27
N HIS A 195 -1.33 -15.01 -18.62
CA HIS A 195 -0.13 -14.62 -19.38
C HIS A 195 0.49 -13.28 -19.00
N ALA A 196 -0.32 -12.35 -18.44
CA ALA A 196 0.16 -11.03 -18.00
C ALA A 196 0.39 -11.01 -16.48
N HIS A 197 1.17 -11.99 -15.97
CA HIS A 197 1.55 -12.04 -14.57
C HIS A 197 2.57 -10.95 -14.25
N GLN A 198 2.15 -9.95 -13.50
CA GLN A 198 2.96 -8.83 -13.04
C GLN A 198 3.52 -9.12 -11.65
N LEU A 199 4.83 -9.05 -11.51
CA LEU A 199 5.47 -9.13 -10.21
C LEU A 199 5.53 -7.76 -9.52
N ASP A 200 5.39 -7.77 -8.21
CA ASP A 200 5.28 -6.58 -7.38
C ASP A 200 6.62 -5.83 -7.29
N TRP A 201 6.69 -4.67 -7.94
CA TRP A 201 7.82 -3.77 -7.87
C TRP A 201 8.03 -3.19 -6.47
N ASP A 202 6.95 -2.84 -5.75
CA ASP A 202 7.06 -2.21 -4.44
C ASP A 202 7.62 -3.20 -3.42
N HIS A 203 7.25 -4.48 -3.54
CA HIS A 203 7.81 -5.54 -2.71
C HIS A 203 9.32 -5.71 -2.94
N LEU A 204 9.75 -5.74 -4.21
CA LEU A 204 11.15 -5.82 -4.57
C LEU A 204 11.94 -4.60 -4.09
N LEU A 205 11.44 -3.38 -4.36
CA LEU A 205 12.11 -2.13 -3.98
C LEU A 205 12.21 -1.97 -2.47
N ARG A 206 11.15 -2.32 -1.72
CA ARG A 206 11.19 -2.32 -0.25
C ARG A 206 12.26 -3.27 0.30
N ALA A 207 12.37 -4.47 -0.25
CA ALA A 207 13.40 -5.42 0.15
C ALA A 207 14.81 -4.91 -0.18
N LEU A 208 14.99 -4.33 -1.36
CA LEU A 208 16.23 -3.75 -1.85
C LEU A 208 16.73 -2.61 -0.94
N TRP A 209 15.89 -1.58 -0.74
CA TRP A 209 16.25 -0.40 0.06
C TRP A 209 16.35 -0.71 1.56
N ARG A 210 15.61 -1.69 2.07
CA ARG A 210 15.80 -2.16 3.45
C ARG A 210 17.17 -2.77 3.65
N TYR A 211 17.64 -3.55 2.68
CA TYR A 211 18.97 -4.16 2.77
C TYR A 211 20.08 -3.14 2.54
N ASP A 212 19.89 -2.18 1.63
CA ASP A 212 20.79 -1.04 1.44
C ASP A 212 21.00 -0.27 2.74
N ALA A 213 19.93 0.13 3.40
CA ALA A 213 19.98 0.80 4.70
C ALA A 213 20.58 -0.06 5.83
N GLN A 214 20.51 -1.38 5.71
CA GLN A 214 21.20 -2.28 6.64
C GLN A 214 22.72 -2.24 6.42
N LEU A 215 23.18 -2.28 5.17
CA LEU A 215 24.60 -2.21 4.83
C LEU A 215 25.19 -0.83 5.20
N ASP A 216 24.46 0.24 4.96
CA ASP A 216 24.83 1.60 5.37
C ASP A 216 25.07 1.66 6.89
N ARG A 217 24.11 1.18 7.69
CA ARG A 217 24.27 1.14 9.15
C ARG A 217 25.45 0.29 9.61
N GLN A 218 25.72 -0.82 8.92
CA GLN A 218 26.86 -1.68 9.23
C GLN A 218 28.19 -0.97 8.93
N ALA A 219 28.30 -0.31 7.77
CA ALA A 219 29.48 0.47 7.41
C ALA A 219 29.70 1.62 8.39
N TYR A 220 28.66 2.35 8.74
CA TYR A 220 28.73 3.45 9.71
C TYR A 220 29.17 2.97 11.12
N ALA A 221 28.66 1.83 11.58
CA ALA A 221 29.05 1.27 12.90
C ALA A 221 30.55 0.88 12.95
N VAL A 222 31.09 0.33 11.86
CA VAL A 222 32.53 0.00 11.80
C VAL A 222 33.38 1.26 11.72
N LEU A 223 32.94 2.29 10.98
CA LEU A 223 33.60 3.60 10.92
C LEU A 223 33.65 4.27 12.30
N GLN A 224 32.56 4.26 13.06
CA GLN A 224 32.54 4.77 14.43
C GLN A 224 33.52 4.02 15.35
N ALA A 225 33.54 2.68 15.23
CA ALA A 225 34.48 1.87 16.01
C ALA A 225 35.94 2.14 15.62
N LEU A 226 36.22 2.40 14.34
CA LEU A 226 37.53 2.82 13.86
C LEU A 226 37.91 4.20 14.41
N GLU A 227 37.02 5.16 14.37
CA GLU A 227 37.24 6.54 14.91
C GLU A 227 37.55 6.50 16.41
N GLU A 228 36.77 5.75 17.18
CA GLU A 228 37.02 5.56 18.61
C GLU A 228 38.39 4.90 18.86
N ARG A 229 38.71 3.87 18.09
CA ARG A 229 40.00 3.19 18.21
C ARG A 229 41.17 4.09 17.80
N THR A 230 40.99 4.91 16.76
CA THR A 230 41.98 5.91 16.32
C THR A 230 42.29 6.91 17.47
N ARG A 231 41.25 7.41 18.14
CA ARG A 231 41.41 8.29 19.31
C ARG A 231 42.18 7.63 20.45
N LEU A 232 41.87 6.35 20.76
CA LEU A 232 42.59 5.59 21.78
C LEU A 232 44.06 5.30 21.40
N PHE A 233 44.31 5.10 20.09
CA PHE A 233 45.66 4.89 19.56
C PHE A 233 46.49 6.17 19.65
N GLU A 234 45.93 7.32 19.29
CA GLU A 234 46.57 8.63 19.38
C GLU A 234 46.86 9.05 20.83
N GLN A 235 46.06 8.63 21.81
CA GLN A 235 46.20 8.92 23.22
C GLN A 235 47.14 7.93 23.96
N ALA A 236 47.70 6.93 23.24
CA ALA A 236 48.58 5.97 23.87
C ALA A 236 49.94 6.58 24.24
N ASP A 237 50.21 6.64 25.54
CA ASP A 237 51.38 7.25 26.14
C ASP A 237 52.56 6.29 26.33
N THR A 238 52.34 5.00 26.15
CA THR A 238 53.33 3.93 26.33
C THR A 238 53.37 2.98 25.13
N GLU A 239 54.59 2.48 24.82
CA GLU A 239 54.81 1.55 23.72
C GLU A 239 53.95 0.26 23.86
N ARG A 240 53.71 -0.18 25.10
CA ARG A 240 52.85 -1.32 25.38
C ARG A 240 51.41 -1.08 24.99
N ARG A 241 50.84 0.12 25.32
CA ARG A 241 49.48 0.52 24.94
C ARG A 241 49.37 0.69 23.44
N LEU A 242 50.37 1.33 22.83
CA LEU A 242 50.42 1.54 21.40
C LEU A 242 50.35 0.21 20.62
N ARG A 243 51.15 -0.76 20.98
CA ARG A 243 51.11 -2.12 20.38
C ARG A 243 49.77 -2.83 20.61
N GLN A 244 49.15 -2.64 21.78
CA GLN A 244 47.86 -3.23 22.11
C GLN A 244 46.74 -2.68 21.21
N HIS A 245 46.77 -1.37 20.88
CA HIS A 245 45.76 -0.71 20.05
C HIS A 245 46.03 -0.93 18.56
N LEU A 246 47.27 -1.01 18.11
CA LEU A 246 47.69 -1.07 16.73
C LEU A 246 46.99 -2.23 15.95
N LYS A 247 47.13 -3.46 16.43
CA LYS A 247 46.58 -4.63 15.76
C LYS A 247 45.05 -4.50 15.55
N ARG A 248 44.36 -3.97 16.56
CA ARG A 248 42.89 -3.84 16.45
C ARG A 248 42.52 -2.65 15.55
N TRP A 249 43.32 -1.61 15.54
CA TRP A 249 43.14 -0.45 14.65
C TRP A 249 43.34 -0.85 13.18
N GLU A 250 44.41 -1.58 12.85
CA GLU A 250 44.65 -2.12 11.50
C GLU A 250 43.49 -3.00 11.05
N GLN A 251 43.01 -3.88 11.92
CA GLN A 251 41.85 -4.73 11.61
C GLN A 251 40.60 -3.90 11.31
N LEU A 252 40.31 -2.90 12.14
CA LEU A 252 39.16 -2.04 11.92
C LEU A 252 39.27 -1.16 10.67
N GLN A 253 40.47 -0.75 10.28
CA GLN A 253 40.69 -0.09 8.98
C GLN A 253 40.30 -0.98 7.81
N HIS A 254 40.73 -2.23 7.85
CA HIS A 254 40.39 -3.20 6.82
C HIS A 254 38.90 -3.51 6.83
N ASP A 255 38.31 -3.77 8.00
CA ASP A 255 36.87 -4.03 8.17
C ASP A 255 36.02 -2.85 7.66
N ALA A 256 36.47 -1.59 7.93
CA ALA A 256 35.78 -0.38 7.46
C ALA A 256 35.84 -0.24 5.92
N ALA A 257 37.03 -0.46 5.35
CA ALA A 257 37.18 -0.42 3.90
C ALA A 257 36.30 -1.48 3.20
N ASP A 258 36.26 -2.69 3.73
CA ASP A 258 35.44 -3.77 3.21
C ASP A 258 33.94 -3.50 3.36
N ALA A 259 33.52 -2.95 4.51
CA ALA A 259 32.12 -2.60 4.77
C ALA A 259 31.64 -1.49 3.83
N MET A 260 32.44 -0.42 3.68
CA MET A 260 32.14 0.68 2.76
C MET A 260 32.09 0.18 1.30
N GLN A 261 33.08 -0.57 0.86
CA GLN A 261 33.13 -1.11 -0.50
C GLN A 261 31.91 -2.00 -0.79
N ARG A 262 31.48 -2.80 0.18
CA ARG A 262 30.28 -3.64 0.05
C ARG A 262 29.02 -2.80 -0.07
N TYR A 263 28.87 -1.79 0.78
CA TYR A 263 27.76 -0.84 0.71
C TYR A 263 27.74 -0.14 -0.65
N ASP A 264 28.82 0.51 -1.06
CA ASP A 264 28.89 1.26 -2.31
C ASP A 264 28.54 0.41 -3.54
N ARG A 265 29.11 -0.81 -3.61
CA ARG A 265 28.81 -1.73 -4.72
C ARG A 265 27.35 -2.15 -4.74
N PHE A 266 26.77 -2.42 -3.59
CA PHE A 266 25.36 -2.79 -3.51
C PHE A 266 24.48 -1.60 -3.85
N HIS A 267 24.76 -0.44 -3.27
CA HIS A 267 24.00 0.80 -3.49
C HIS A 267 23.90 1.19 -4.95
N VAL A 268 25.01 1.16 -5.69
CA VAL A 268 25.01 1.40 -7.14
C VAL A 268 24.12 0.41 -7.91
N LEU A 269 24.13 -0.88 -7.52
CA LEU A 269 23.26 -1.87 -8.14
C LEU A 269 21.79 -1.66 -7.75
N ALA A 270 21.51 -1.24 -6.52
CA ALA A 270 20.18 -0.90 -6.06
C ALA A 270 19.59 0.28 -6.85
N GLN A 271 20.38 1.34 -7.03
CA GLN A 271 20.00 2.48 -7.88
C GLN A 271 19.69 2.07 -9.32
N GLN A 272 20.48 1.16 -9.90
CA GLN A 272 20.24 0.65 -11.26
C GLN A 272 18.90 -0.11 -11.37
N VAL A 273 18.52 -0.86 -10.33
CA VAL A 273 17.20 -1.52 -10.27
C VAL A 273 16.09 -0.48 -10.13
N ASP A 274 16.26 0.48 -9.23
CA ASP A 274 15.25 1.52 -8.99
C ASP A 274 15.00 2.37 -10.25
N ALA A 275 16.06 2.66 -11.02
CA ALA A 275 15.93 3.37 -12.29
C ALA A 275 15.05 2.62 -13.31
N GLU A 276 15.01 1.28 -13.28
CA GLU A 276 14.13 0.47 -14.14
C GLU A 276 12.65 0.51 -13.71
N PHE A 277 12.37 0.98 -12.50
CA PHE A 277 11.01 1.22 -12.05
C PHE A 277 10.31 2.34 -12.83
N ALA A 278 11.05 3.32 -13.34
CA ALA A 278 10.52 4.35 -14.21
C ALA A 278 9.91 3.74 -15.47
N MET A 279 8.68 4.14 -15.81
CA MET A 279 8.01 3.66 -17.04
C MET A 279 8.58 4.34 -18.29
N ILE A 280 8.89 5.62 -18.16
CA ILE A 280 9.32 6.47 -19.26
C ILE A 280 10.81 6.80 -19.10
N ASP A 281 11.54 6.74 -20.17
CA ASP A 281 12.91 7.23 -20.24
C ASP A 281 12.89 8.77 -20.33
N LEU A 282 13.45 9.44 -19.35
CA LEU A 282 13.41 10.91 -19.27
C LEU A 282 14.22 11.61 -20.39
N THR A 283 15.18 10.91 -20.98
CA THR A 283 15.98 11.47 -22.09
C THR A 283 15.17 11.51 -23.39
N THR A 284 14.45 10.43 -23.69
CA THR A 284 13.73 10.27 -24.95
C THR A 284 12.22 10.56 -24.86
N GLY A 285 11.66 10.56 -23.66
CA GLY A 285 10.20 10.61 -23.44
C GLY A 285 9.46 9.32 -23.86
N SER A 286 10.20 8.31 -24.26
CA SER A 286 9.64 7.05 -24.74
C SER A 286 9.42 6.05 -23.62
N LEU A 287 8.45 5.15 -23.81
CA LEU A 287 8.29 3.99 -22.93
C LEU A 287 9.58 3.16 -22.97
N ARG A 288 10.12 2.79 -21.81
CA ARG A 288 11.30 1.93 -21.71
C ARG A 288 11.06 0.58 -22.37
N ASP A 289 12.00 0.13 -23.17
CA ASP A 289 11.92 -1.14 -23.89
C ASP A 289 11.95 -2.32 -22.91
N ALA A 290 10.95 -3.21 -23.00
CA ALA A 290 10.80 -4.34 -22.08
C ALA A 290 11.98 -5.33 -22.19
N ARG A 291 12.48 -5.63 -23.42
CA ARG A 291 13.57 -6.61 -23.63
C ARG A 291 14.90 -6.08 -23.10
N ARG A 292 15.17 -4.80 -23.31
CA ARG A 292 16.37 -4.13 -22.78
C ARG A 292 16.34 -4.13 -21.25
N SER A 293 15.19 -3.81 -20.64
CA SER A 293 15.06 -3.81 -19.18
C SER A 293 15.19 -5.21 -18.59
N VAL A 294 14.61 -6.25 -19.20
CA VAL A 294 14.82 -7.65 -18.77
C VAL A 294 16.30 -8.00 -18.80
N THR A 295 16.98 -7.67 -19.89
CA THR A 295 18.42 -7.92 -20.03
C THR A 295 19.23 -7.18 -18.98
N HIS A 296 18.86 -5.92 -18.70
CA HIS A 296 19.51 -5.08 -17.69
C HIS A 296 19.30 -5.63 -16.28
N LEU A 297 18.04 -5.91 -15.88
CA LEU A 297 17.71 -6.47 -14.57
C LEU A 297 18.41 -7.81 -14.32
N ARG A 298 18.46 -8.70 -15.32
CA ARG A 298 19.19 -9.96 -15.23
C ARG A 298 20.70 -9.76 -15.07
N ARG A 299 21.28 -8.75 -15.74
CA ARG A 299 22.69 -8.38 -15.58
C ARG A 299 22.97 -7.88 -14.17
N VAL A 300 22.15 -6.95 -13.66
CA VAL A 300 22.25 -6.44 -12.29
C VAL A 300 22.10 -7.57 -11.28
N GLY A 301 21.11 -8.44 -11.43
CA GLY A 301 20.91 -9.59 -10.57
C GLY A 301 22.12 -10.53 -10.53
N ARG A 302 22.75 -10.83 -11.67
CA ARG A 302 23.99 -11.61 -11.71
C ARG A 302 25.14 -10.91 -10.98
N ARG A 303 25.27 -9.60 -11.12
CA ARG A 303 26.29 -8.80 -10.40
C ARG A 303 26.01 -8.79 -8.90
N MET A 304 24.76 -8.68 -8.46
CA MET A 304 24.41 -8.78 -7.04
C MET A 304 24.83 -10.13 -6.44
N LYS A 305 24.66 -11.23 -7.17
CA LYS A 305 25.08 -12.57 -6.71
C LYS A 305 26.59 -12.71 -6.50
N THR A 306 27.42 -11.84 -7.11
CA THR A 306 28.88 -11.83 -6.88
C THR A 306 29.26 -11.10 -5.59
N LEU A 307 28.33 -10.36 -4.97
CA LEU A 307 28.57 -9.71 -3.69
C LEU A 307 28.43 -10.69 -2.53
N VAL A 308 29.24 -10.50 -1.49
CA VAL A 308 29.18 -11.31 -0.28
C VAL A 308 27.91 -10.97 0.51
N GLY A 309 27.11 -11.98 0.81
CA GLY A 309 25.93 -11.86 1.66
C GLY A 309 24.72 -12.64 1.15
N ARG A 310 24.00 -13.29 2.07
CA ARG A 310 22.80 -14.07 1.75
C ARG A 310 21.75 -13.26 1.01
N MET A 311 21.50 -12.02 1.45
CA MET A 311 20.49 -11.15 0.82
C MET A 311 20.88 -10.71 -0.59
N CYS A 312 22.17 -10.47 -0.87
CA CYS A 312 22.63 -10.20 -2.23
C CYS A 312 22.30 -11.36 -3.17
N ASN A 313 22.48 -12.59 -2.71
CA ASN A 313 22.14 -13.78 -3.50
C ASN A 313 20.61 -13.91 -3.68
N VAL A 314 19.82 -13.69 -2.63
CA VAL A 314 18.34 -13.72 -2.71
C VAL A 314 17.83 -12.68 -3.69
N LEU A 315 18.19 -11.40 -3.52
CA LEU A 315 17.78 -10.30 -4.40
C LEU A 315 18.26 -10.50 -5.84
N GLY A 316 19.52 -10.94 -6.01
CA GLY A 316 20.06 -11.27 -7.33
C GLY A 316 19.33 -12.43 -8.00
N THR A 317 18.87 -13.42 -7.24
CA THR A 317 18.04 -14.52 -7.74
C THR A 317 16.65 -14.02 -8.13
N MET A 318 16.01 -13.23 -7.28
CA MET A 318 14.74 -12.59 -7.61
C MET A 318 14.83 -11.81 -8.92
N LEU A 319 15.80 -10.91 -9.05
CA LEU A 319 16.00 -10.12 -10.28
C LEU A 319 16.23 -10.97 -11.53
N THR A 320 16.97 -12.06 -11.43
CA THR A 320 17.20 -12.93 -12.59
C THR A 320 15.96 -13.70 -13.03
N HIS A 321 15.12 -14.17 -12.07
CA HIS A 321 13.91 -14.93 -12.36
C HIS A 321 12.70 -14.03 -12.65
N TRP A 322 12.59 -12.91 -11.96
CA TRP A 322 11.42 -12.03 -12.03
C TRP A 322 11.49 -10.96 -13.12
N ALA A 323 12.63 -10.82 -13.80
CA ALA A 323 12.85 -9.74 -14.75
C ALA A 323 11.72 -9.56 -15.79
N GLU A 324 11.19 -10.65 -16.34
CA GLU A 324 10.07 -10.62 -17.28
C GLU A 324 8.77 -10.19 -16.64
N GLY A 325 8.43 -10.80 -15.50
CA GLY A 325 7.24 -10.48 -14.72
C GLY A 325 7.22 -9.03 -14.22
N LEU A 326 8.37 -8.45 -13.86
CA LEU A 326 8.48 -7.06 -13.42
C LEU A 326 8.10 -6.05 -14.52
N VAL A 327 8.32 -6.38 -15.79
CA VAL A 327 8.04 -5.50 -16.94
C VAL A 327 6.86 -5.97 -17.79
N SER A 328 6.08 -6.94 -17.31
CA SER A 328 4.99 -7.57 -18.05
C SER A 328 3.88 -6.59 -18.49
N TYR A 329 3.73 -5.47 -17.78
CA TYR A 329 2.77 -4.41 -18.12
C TYR A 329 3.14 -3.61 -19.37
N ARG A 330 4.41 -3.56 -19.77
CA ARG A 330 4.93 -2.63 -20.81
C ARG A 330 4.36 -2.88 -22.22
N PRO A 331 4.21 -4.13 -22.70
CA PRO A 331 3.57 -4.37 -23.99
C PRO A 331 2.12 -3.87 -24.05
N ARG A 332 1.36 -4.10 -22.98
CA ARG A 332 -0.03 -3.58 -22.85
C ARG A 332 -0.02 -2.05 -22.88
N LEU A 333 0.85 -1.42 -22.09
CA LEU A 333 0.96 0.04 -22.05
C LEU A 333 1.33 0.61 -23.44
N ALA A 334 2.25 -0.03 -24.16
CA ALA A 334 2.63 0.40 -25.50
C ALA A 334 1.44 0.39 -26.46
N ASN A 335 0.60 -0.66 -26.40
CA ASN A 335 -0.63 -0.77 -27.19
C ASN A 335 -1.67 0.28 -26.79
N THR A 336 -1.82 0.56 -25.49
CA THR A 336 -2.77 1.58 -25.01
C THR A 336 -2.34 3.00 -25.37
N LEU A 337 -1.04 3.27 -25.48
CA LEU A 337 -0.50 4.57 -25.93
C LEU A 337 -0.51 4.74 -27.46
N ALA A 338 -0.66 3.68 -28.23
CA ALA A 338 -0.62 3.76 -29.70
C ALA A 338 -1.70 4.69 -30.29
N PRO A 339 -2.98 4.66 -29.86
CA PRO A 339 -4.00 5.60 -30.35
C PRO A 339 -3.63 7.06 -30.05
N LEU A 340 -3.09 7.37 -28.86
CA LEU A 340 -2.69 8.74 -28.54
C LEU A 340 -1.57 9.24 -29.47
N ARG A 341 -0.63 8.37 -29.86
CA ARG A 341 0.43 8.71 -30.83
C ARG A 341 -0.13 8.97 -32.21
N GLN A 342 -1.19 8.28 -32.59
CA GLN A 342 -1.88 8.53 -33.86
C GLN A 342 -2.64 9.87 -33.84
N THR A 343 -3.27 10.22 -32.73
CA THR A 343 -4.05 11.45 -32.57
C THR A 343 -3.16 12.69 -32.40
N TRP A 344 -2.17 12.63 -31.51
CA TRP A 344 -1.39 13.80 -31.08
C TRP A 344 0.04 13.84 -31.67
N GLY A 345 0.45 12.78 -32.35
CA GLY A 345 1.85 12.62 -32.80
C GLY A 345 2.79 12.09 -31.73
N SER A 346 3.81 11.34 -32.16
CA SER A 346 4.79 10.75 -31.24
C SER A 346 5.58 11.79 -30.42
N PRO A 347 6.03 12.94 -30.96
CA PRO A 347 6.77 13.94 -30.18
C PRO A 347 5.93 14.52 -29.03
N ALA A 348 4.68 14.86 -29.28
CA ALA A 348 3.79 15.40 -28.24
C ALA A 348 3.54 14.39 -27.12
N VAL A 349 3.26 13.12 -27.45
CA VAL A 349 3.09 12.04 -26.46
C VAL A 349 4.39 11.80 -25.69
N GLN A 350 5.56 11.94 -26.30
CA GLN A 350 6.85 11.82 -25.62
C GLN A 350 7.09 12.96 -24.63
N ALA A 351 6.80 14.21 -25.01
CA ALA A 351 6.91 15.37 -24.13
C ALA A 351 5.98 15.24 -22.91
N LEU A 352 4.71 14.91 -23.13
CA LEU A 352 3.75 14.65 -22.06
C LEU A 352 4.14 13.46 -21.19
N SER A 353 4.71 12.40 -21.77
CA SER A 353 5.15 11.23 -21.02
C SER A 353 6.34 11.56 -20.09
N ARG A 354 7.30 12.38 -20.56
CA ARG A 354 8.38 12.92 -19.71
C ARG A 354 7.81 13.73 -18.56
N LEU A 355 6.90 14.65 -18.85
CA LEU A 355 6.22 15.47 -17.84
C LEU A 355 5.58 14.60 -16.76
N TRP A 356 4.81 13.60 -17.18
CA TRP A 356 4.13 12.67 -16.24
C TRP A 356 5.15 11.90 -15.38
N GLN A 357 6.24 11.40 -15.97
CA GLN A 357 7.26 10.65 -15.23
C GLN A 357 7.99 11.55 -14.23
N VAL A 358 8.32 12.79 -14.59
CA VAL A 358 8.93 13.76 -13.66
C VAL A 358 8.02 14.04 -12.48
N GLU A 359 6.72 14.26 -12.71
CA GLU A 359 5.75 14.43 -11.62
C GLU A 359 5.65 13.18 -10.73
N ALA A 360 5.72 12.00 -11.33
CA ALA A 360 5.70 10.74 -10.58
C ALA A 360 6.95 10.60 -9.68
N GLU A 361 8.15 10.95 -10.18
CA GLU A 361 9.39 10.94 -9.40
C GLU A 361 9.36 11.98 -8.27
N ILE A 362 8.90 13.18 -8.53
CA ILE A 362 8.77 14.23 -7.49
C ILE A 362 7.79 13.78 -6.39
N ARG A 363 6.68 13.12 -6.76
CA ARG A 363 5.69 12.59 -5.80
C ARG A 363 6.20 11.43 -4.96
N ARG A 364 7.12 10.62 -5.48
CA ARG A 364 7.78 9.56 -4.68
C ARG A 364 8.55 10.11 -3.48
N GLY A 365 9.02 11.36 -3.56
CA GLY A 365 9.79 12.01 -2.49
C GLY A 365 11.23 11.50 -2.39
N HIS A 366 11.91 11.86 -1.30
CA HIS A 366 13.30 11.46 -0.99
C HIS A 366 14.36 11.91 -2.01
N LEU A 367 14.06 12.96 -2.79
CA LEU A 367 15.01 13.54 -3.74
C LEU A 367 15.95 14.53 -3.05
N ALA A 368 17.24 14.45 -3.35
CA ALA A 368 18.21 15.48 -2.99
C ALA A 368 17.87 16.79 -3.74
N PHE A 369 18.39 17.90 -3.23
CA PHE A 369 18.06 19.23 -3.78
C PHE A 369 18.46 19.37 -5.26
N ASP A 370 19.66 18.92 -5.60
CA ASP A 370 20.18 18.90 -6.98
C ASP A 370 19.36 18.03 -7.94
N GLN A 371 18.95 16.85 -7.48
CA GLN A 371 18.05 15.96 -8.23
C GLN A 371 16.70 16.62 -8.49
N ARG A 372 16.13 17.27 -7.49
CA ARG A 372 14.86 17.98 -7.64
C ARG A 372 14.97 19.14 -8.60
N GLN A 373 16.09 19.87 -8.56
CA GLN A 373 16.37 20.97 -9.48
C GLN A 373 16.51 20.46 -10.92
N ALA A 374 17.25 19.37 -11.15
CA ALA A 374 17.39 18.75 -12.47
C ALA A 374 16.04 18.27 -13.03
N LEU A 375 15.22 17.62 -12.20
CA LEU A 375 13.86 17.22 -12.59
C LEU A 375 12.97 18.41 -12.90
N GLY A 376 13.10 19.51 -12.15
CA GLY A 376 12.38 20.76 -12.42
C GLY A 376 12.73 21.36 -13.80
N GLN A 377 13.99 21.32 -14.19
CA GLN A 377 14.41 21.75 -15.54
C GLN A 377 13.80 20.88 -16.65
N ILE A 378 13.81 19.55 -16.46
CA ILE A 378 13.18 18.61 -17.40
C ILE A 378 11.67 18.85 -17.48
N TRP A 379 11.04 19.15 -16.34
CA TRP A 379 9.61 19.45 -16.26
C TRP A 379 9.27 20.69 -17.10
N CYS A 380 9.96 21.82 -16.87
CA CYS A 380 9.75 23.06 -17.63
C CYS A 380 9.93 22.84 -19.13
N ALA A 381 11.05 22.24 -19.53
CA ALA A 381 11.33 21.95 -20.94
C ALA A 381 10.24 21.05 -21.57
N SER A 382 9.73 20.07 -20.85
CA SER A 382 8.70 19.17 -21.34
C SER A 382 7.32 19.85 -21.45
N VAL A 383 7.00 20.78 -20.55
CA VAL A 383 5.78 21.61 -20.65
C VAL A 383 5.84 22.52 -21.87
N ASP A 384 6.98 23.23 -22.07
CA ASP A 384 7.15 24.14 -23.20
C ASP A 384 7.07 23.39 -24.53
N GLU A 385 7.73 22.23 -24.64
CA GLU A 385 7.68 21.38 -25.84
C GLU A 385 6.25 20.86 -26.11
N ALA A 386 5.55 20.38 -25.07
CA ALA A 386 4.18 19.92 -25.20
C ALA A 386 3.22 21.04 -25.61
N ALA A 387 3.38 22.23 -25.02
CA ALA A 387 2.58 23.41 -25.37
C ALA A 387 2.79 23.86 -26.81
N GLN A 388 4.02 23.85 -27.29
CA GLN A 388 4.34 24.17 -28.70
C GLN A 388 3.72 23.17 -29.68
N LEU A 389 3.71 21.89 -29.33
CA LEU A 389 3.23 20.83 -30.23
C LEU A 389 1.71 20.67 -30.23
N LEU A 390 1.04 20.99 -29.12
CA LEU A 390 -0.38 20.71 -28.90
C LEU A 390 -1.26 21.97 -28.89
N GLY A 391 -0.71 23.15 -28.59
CA GLY A 391 -1.48 24.37 -28.49
C GLY A 391 -2.68 24.23 -27.55
N ASP A 392 -3.89 24.55 -28.03
CA ASP A 392 -5.13 24.49 -27.25
C ASP A 392 -5.53 23.08 -26.81
N HIS A 393 -4.97 22.02 -27.43
CA HIS A 393 -5.25 20.62 -27.08
C HIS A 393 -4.39 20.08 -25.94
N LEU A 394 -3.50 20.88 -25.35
CA LEU A 394 -2.57 20.46 -24.31
C LEU A 394 -3.27 19.75 -23.13
N PHE A 395 -4.33 20.36 -22.61
CA PHE A 395 -5.03 19.80 -21.44
C PHE A 395 -5.77 18.50 -21.75
N GLU A 396 -6.42 18.41 -22.89
CA GLU A 396 -7.13 17.20 -23.33
C GLU A 396 -6.13 16.02 -23.52
N ALA A 397 -5.01 16.29 -24.18
CA ALA A 397 -3.97 15.30 -24.38
C ALA A 397 -3.32 14.87 -23.03
N TRP A 398 -3.08 15.82 -22.13
CA TRP A 398 -2.58 15.55 -20.78
C TRP A 398 -3.52 14.69 -19.96
N GLU A 399 -4.81 15.00 -19.92
CA GLU A 399 -5.81 14.20 -19.21
C GLU A 399 -5.88 12.78 -19.75
N SER A 400 -5.92 12.64 -21.08
CA SER A 400 -5.96 11.34 -21.75
C SER A 400 -4.73 10.49 -21.44
N LEU A 401 -3.52 11.07 -21.53
CA LEU A 401 -2.28 10.38 -21.22
C LEU A 401 -2.17 10.03 -19.72
N SER A 402 -2.49 10.99 -18.85
CA SER A 402 -2.42 10.82 -17.40
C SER A 402 -3.39 9.74 -16.91
N ALA A 403 -4.58 9.65 -17.53
CA ALA A 403 -5.54 8.60 -17.23
C ALA A 403 -4.99 7.22 -17.58
N ILE A 404 -4.27 7.07 -18.70
CA ILE A 404 -3.64 5.80 -19.10
C ILE A 404 -2.49 5.45 -18.17
N LEU A 405 -1.50 6.34 -18.01
CA LEU A 405 -0.32 6.08 -17.20
C LEU A 405 -0.65 5.87 -15.71
N GLY A 406 -1.66 6.59 -15.21
CA GLY A 406 -2.13 6.48 -13.82
C GLY A 406 -2.89 5.19 -13.49
N ARG A 407 -3.29 4.39 -14.50
CA ARG A 407 -3.98 3.11 -14.34
C ARG A 407 -3.05 1.89 -14.47
N ILE A 408 -1.75 2.09 -14.60
CA ILE A 408 -0.80 0.98 -14.68
C ILE A 408 -0.48 0.49 -13.28
N TRP A 409 -0.88 -0.73 -12.99
CA TRP A 409 -0.64 -1.39 -11.72
C TRP A 409 0.66 -2.19 -11.81
N ARG A 410 1.61 -1.90 -10.92
CA ARG A 410 2.94 -2.52 -10.91
C ARG A 410 3.22 -3.28 -9.61
N GLY A 411 2.19 -3.47 -8.81
CA GLY A 411 2.29 -4.15 -7.53
C GLY A 411 0.93 -4.66 -7.06
N SER A 412 0.94 -5.42 -5.97
CA SER A 412 -0.22 -6.03 -5.33
C SER A 412 -0.86 -5.12 -4.26
N MET A 413 -0.67 -3.80 -4.34
CA MET A 413 -1.17 -2.84 -3.34
C MET A 413 -2.67 -2.93 -3.08
N ALA A 414 -3.47 -3.31 -4.09
CA ALA A 414 -4.90 -3.53 -3.91
C ALA A 414 -5.17 -4.67 -2.92
N ALA A 415 -4.44 -5.77 -3.05
CA ALA A 415 -4.52 -6.90 -2.13
C ALA A 415 -3.97 -6.52 -0.73
N GLU A 416 -2.83 -5.80 -0.65
CA GLU A 416 -2.31 -5.30 0.63
C GLU A 416 -3.32 -4.38 1.35
N CYS A 417 -4.04 -3.54 0.61
CA CYS A 417 -5.09 -2.66 1.15
C CYS A 417 -6.21 -3.49 1.80
N VAL A 418 -6.73 -4.50 1.12
CA VAL A 418 -7.76 -5.39 1.67
C VAL A 418 -7.22 -6.22 2.83
N ASN A 419 -6.00 -6.74 2.73
CA ASN A 419 -5.33 -7.48 3.79
C ASN A 419 -5.15 -6.65 5.07
N SER A 420 -4.95 -5.34 4.94
CA SER A 420 -4.86 -4.45 6.10
C SER A 420 -6.17 -4.37 6.90
N LEU A 421 -7.31 -4.56 6.24
CA LEU A 421 -8.64 -4.61 6.85
C LEU A 421 -8.99 -6.01 7.38
N LEU A 422 -8.55 -7.05 6.68
CA LEU A 422 -8.82 -8.44 7.03
C LEU A 422 -7.96 -8.93 8.21
N ARG A 423 -6.67 -8.56 8.23
CA ARG A 423 -5.69 -9.03 9.23
C ARG A 423 -6.13 -8.79 10.68
N PRO A 424 -6.62 -7.60 11.11
CA PRO A 424 -7.10 -7.39 12.47
C PRO A 424 -8.23 -8.34 12.84
N ARG A 425 -9.14 -8.63 11.90
CA ARG A 425 -10.27 -9.55 12.14
C ARG A 425 -9.80 -10.98 12.34
N LEU A 426 -8.89 -11.46 11.50
CA LEU A 426 -8.31 -12.79 11.62
C LEU A 426 -7.48 -12.96 12.91
N ASN A 427 -6.84 -11.89 13.39
CA ASN A 427 -6.05 -11.91 14.62
C ASN A 427 -6.93 -11.95 15.88
N THR A 428 -8.15 -11.42 15.83
CA THR A 428 -9.08 -11.42 16.98
C THR A 428 -9.86 -12.72 17.09
N ARG A 429 -9.88 -13.56 16.07
CA ARG A 429 -10.64 -14.80 16.02
C ARG A 429 -9.73 -16.02 16.01
N LYS A 430 -9.97 -16.96 16.92
CA LYS A 430 -9.16 -18.21 17.00
C LYS A 430 -9.36 -19.11 15.79
N HIS A 431 -10.52 -19.09 15.16
CA HIS A 431 -10.91 -19.97 14.07
C HIS A 431 -11.78 -19.16 13.10
N ALA A 432 -11.13 -18.52 12.11
CA ALA A 432 -11.86 -17.98 10.99
C ALA A 432 -12.12 -19.14 10.01
N ASP A 433 -13.37 -19.37 9.66
CA ASP A 433 -13.78 -20.34 8.66
C ASP A 433 -14.15 -19.67 7.32
N GLN A 434 -14.55 -20.48 6.34
CA GLN A 434 -14.92 -19.95 5.03
C GLN A 434 -16.18 -19.08 5.08
N GLY A 435 -17.14 -19.38 5.95
CA GLY A 435 -18.37 -18.59 6.10
C GLY A 435 -18.07 -17.15 6.55
N GLU A 436 -17.20 -17.02 7.53
CA GLU A 436 -16.73 -15.71 8.00
C GLU A 436 -16.01 -14.92 6.92
N LEU A 437 -15.18 -15.58 6.11
CA LEU A 437 -14.49 -14.93 4.98
C LEU A 437 -15.49 -14.45 3.93
N GLU A 438 -16.55 -15.22 3.66
CA GLU A 438 -17.62 -14.82 2.75
C GLU A 438 -18.44 -13.65 3.29
N LEU A 439 -18.72 -13.61 4.60
CA LEU A 439 -19.38 -12.46 5.22
C LEU A 439 -18.49 -11.21 5.14
N PHE A 440 -17.18 -11.34 5.42
CA PHE A 440 -16.23 -10.23 5.23
C PHE A 440 -16.21 -9.75 3.79
N ARG A 441 -16.15 -10.67 2.81
CA ARG A 441 -16.16 -10.36 1.38
C ARG A 441 -17.39 -9.57 0.99
N PHE A 442 -18.57 -9.99 1.43
CA PHE A 442 -19.84 -9.30 1.22
C PHE A 442 -19.80 -7.88 1.82
N LEU A 443 -19.43 -7.76 3.11
CA LEU A 443 -19.39 -6.49 3.83
C LEU A 443 -18.42 -5.51 3.18
N HIS A 444 -17.22 -5.98 2.78
CA HIS A 444 -16.23 -5.17 2.07
C HIS A 444 -16.76 -4.73 0.69
N ASN A 445 -17.26 -5.67 -0.11
CA ASN A 445 -17.72 -5.37 -1.47
C ASN A 445 -18.92 -4.40 -1.49
N THR A 446 -19.69 -4.32 -0.40
CA THR A 446 -20.84 -3.41 -0.25
C THR A 446 -20.54 -2.19 0.62
N HIS A 447 -19.31 -2.03 1.12
CA HIS A 447 -18.93 -0.87 1.92
C HIS A 447 -18.73 0.37 1.04
N CYS A 448 -19.40 1.47 1.37
CA CYS A 448 -19.24 2.73 0.64
C CYS A 448 -17.99 3.48 1.13
N PHE A 449 -17.09 3.81 0.22
CA PHE A 449 -15.89 4.56 0.56
C PHE A 449 -16.22 6.00 0.97
N ALA A 450 -15.78 6.39 2.15
CA ALA A 450 -16.01 7.76 2.65
C ALA A 450 -15.09 8.80 2.00
N ARG A 451 -13.89 8.41 1.52
CA ARG A 451 -12.84 9.33 1.05
C ARG A 451 -12.02 8.70 -0.09
N GLY A 452 -11.21 9.53 -0.75
CA GLY A 452 -10.27 9.11 -1.79
C GLY A 452 -10.88 9.00 -3.18
N LYS A 453 -10.16 8.42 -4.11
CA LYS A 453 -10.56 8.30 -5.54
C LYS A 453 -11.86 7.53 -5.75
N ARG A 454 -12.25 6.67 -4.80
CA ARG A 454 -13.43 5.81 -4.84
C ARG A 454 -14.57 6.32 -3.94
N ALA A 455 -14.47 7.55 -3.42
CA ALA A 455 -15.46 8.11 -2.52
C ALA A 455 -16.89 8.01 -3.08
N LYS A 456 -17.85 7.76 -2.21
CA LYS A 456 -19.28 7.59 -2.51
C LYS A 456 -19.68 6.36 -3.34
N HIS A 457 -18.72 5.47 -3.64
CA HIS A 457 -19.00 4.22 -4.32
C HIS A 457 -18.61 3.03 -3.46
N THR A 458 -19.26 1.90 -3.67
CA THR A 458 -18.85 0.61 -3.13
C THR A 458 -17.93 -0.11 -4.13
N PRO A 459 -17.09 -1.07 -3.69
CA PRO A 459 -16.35 -1.94 -4.61
C PRO A 459 -17.25 -2.63 -5.63
N ALA A 460 -18.42 -3.08 -5.21
CA ALA A 460 -19.39 -3.75 -6.09
C ALA A 460 -19.95 -2.79 -7.16
N GLU A 461 -20.32 -1.56 -6.81
CA GLU A 461 -20.76 -0.55 -7.79
C GLU A 461 -19.66 -0.19 -8.78
N LEU A 462 -18.41 -0.04 -8.32
CA LEU A 462 -17.26 0.18 -9.19
C LEU A 462 -17.01 -0.98 -10.14
N ALA A 463 -17.37 -2.20 -9.73
CA ALA A 463 -17.33 -3.39 -10.57
C ALA A 463 -18.58 -3.57 -11.46
N GLY A 464 -19.53 -2.63 -11.44
CA GLY A 464 -20.74 -2.65 -12.27
C GLY A 464 -21.92 -3.41 -11.66
N ILE A 465 -21.85 -3.80 -10.40
CA ILE A 465 -22.93 -4.47 -9.68
C ILE A 465 -23.81 -3.40 -9.00
N LYS A 466 -25.12 -3.48 -9.19
CA LYS A 466 -26.05 -2.61 -8.47
C LYS A 466 -26.21 -3.06 -7.03
N VAL A 467 -25.91 -2.17 -6.09
CA VAL A 467 -26.09 -2.40 -4.65
C VAL A 467 -27.27 -1.55 -4.17
N PRO A 468 -28.26 -2.14 -3.45
CA PRO A 468 -29.35 -1.34 -2.89
C PRO A 468 -28.83 -0.38 -1.82
N ALA A 469 -29.52 0.75 -1.64
CA ALA A 469 -29.16 1.74 -0.62
C ALA A 469 -29.03 1.15 0.79
N ASP A 470 -29.88 0.20 1.11
CA ASP A 470 -29.77 -0.63 2.30
C ASP A 470 -29.18 -2.00 1.95
N ARG A 471 -27.85 -2.08 1.96
CA ARG A 471 -27.09 -3.29 1.58
C ARG A 471 -27.47 -4.54 2.35
N LEU A 472 -27.95 -4.38 3.62
CA LEU A 472 -28.26 -5.52 4.48
C LEU A 472 -29.55 -6.25 4.06
N THR A 473 -30.36 -5.67 3.16
CA THR A 473 -31.51 -6.37 2.58
C THR A 473 -31.07 -7.54 1.68
N LEU A 474 -29.84 -7.49 1.14
CA LEU A 474 -29.25 -8.60 0.40
C LEU A 474 -28.99 -9.83 1.30
N LEU A 475 -28.82 -9.64 2.60
CA LEU A 475 -28.72 -10.71 3.60
C LEU A 475 -30.08 -11.14 4.16
N GLY A 476 -31.18 -10.78 3.50
CA GLY A 476 -32.52 -11.13 3.96
C GLY A 476 -33.04 -10.30 5.15
N LEU A 477 -32.32 -9.25 5.58
CA LEU A 477 -32.77 -8.39 6.66
C LEU A 477 -33.82 -7.39 6.17
N ALA A 478 -34.87 -7.14 6.98
CA ALA A 478 -35.86 -6.15 6.61
C ALA A 478 -35.26 -4.74 6.51
N PRO A 479 -35.74 -3.88 5.62
CA PRO A 479 -35.23 -2.52 5.45
C PRO A 479 -35.25 -1.72 6.76
N LYS A 480 -34.37 -0.71 6.86
CA LYS A 480 -34.45 0.26 7.97
C LYS A 480 -35.77 0.98 7.90
N VAL A 481 -36.50 0.96 9.02
CA VAL A 481 -37.64 1.84 9.19
C VAL A 481 -37.08 3.23 9.43
N SER A 482 -37.35 4.17 8.52
CA SER A 482 -37.07 5.60 8.75
C SER A 482 -38.01 6.06 9.88
N ILE A 483 -37.42 6.46 11.02
CA ILE A 483 -38.15 7.07 12.13
C ILE A 483 -38.38 8.53 11.80
#